data_02fd62284c2e91327696168e018f267f
#
_entry.id   02fd62284c2e91327696168e018f267f
#
_cell.length_a   1.000
_cell.length_b   1.000
_cell.length_c   1.000
_cell.angle_alpha   90.00
_cell.angle_beta   90.00
_cell.angle_gamma   90.00
#
_symmetry.space_group_name_H-M   'P 1'
#
loop_
_entity.id
_entity.type
_entity.pdbx_description
1 polymer ?
#
loop_
_entity_poly.entity_id
_entity_poly.type
_entity_poly.pdbx_seq_one_letter_code
_entity_poly.pdbx_strand_id
1 'polypeptide(L)'
;GNHDVETGRAVFDRWIATCDFPVLGANIIDTSTGKPHLASYKVLERDGVKIVVLGMITPAIPAWLSENLWKGLRFDDMEETARKWMKIIREKENPDLVIGLFHAGQEAFKMSGKYNENASLNVAKNVPGFDIVLMGHDHARECKKVMNVAGDSVLIIDPASNGIVLSNVD
;
A
#
# COMPACT_ATOMS: atom_id res chain seq x y z
N GLY A 1 -1.53 7.88 -4.82
CA GLY A 1 -2.36 7.97 -3.60
C GLY A 1 -3.83 8.21 -3.93
N ASN A 2 -4.63 8.58 -2.93
CA ASN A 2 -6.06 8.84 -3.12
C ASN A 2 -6.35 9.99 -4.12
N HIS A 3 -5.50 10.99 -4.16
CA HIS A 3 -5.62 12.12 -5.10
C HIS A 3 -5.51 11.70 -6.57
N ASP A 4 -4.85 10.59 -6.88
CA ASP A 4 -4.78 10.08 -8.25
C ASP A 4 -6.15 9.60 -8.77
N VAL A 5 -7.05 9.21 -7.86
CA VAL A 5 -8.41 8.76 -8.18
C VAL A 5 -9.40 9.93 -8.29
N GLU A 6 -9.11 11.08 -7.71
CA GLU A 6 -9.99 12.27 -7.67
C GLU A 6 -10.35 12.81 -9.06
N THR A 7 -9.50 12.57 -10.04
CA THR A 7 -9.73 12.98 -11.43
C THR A 7 -10.65 12.05 -12.21
N GLY A 8 -11.10 10.95 -11.60
CA GLY A 8 -11.94 9.94 -12.19
C GLY A 8 -11.16 8.82 -12.87
N ARG A 9 -11.78 7.63 -12.97
CA ARG A 9 -11.15 6.39 -13.46
C ARG A 9 -10.48 6.55 -14.83
N ALA A 10 -11.12 7.21 -15.77
CA ALA A 10 -10.55 7.35 -17.13
C ALA A 10 -9.25 8.16 -17.16
N VAL A 11 -9.13 9.18 -16.30
CA VAL A 11 -7.90 9.98 -16.18
C VAL A 11 -6.84 9.18 -15.43
N PHE A 12 -7.23 8.50 -14.35
CA PHE A 12 -6.37 7.60 -13.58
C PHE A 12 -5.73 6.53 -14.47
N ASP A 13 -6.54 5.81 -15.26
CA ASP A 13 -6.08 4.75 -16.17
C ASP A 13 -5.12 5.31 -17.24
N ARG A 14 -5.45 6.47 -17.81
CA ARG A 14 -4.58 7.13 -18.80
C ARG A 14 -3.25 7.57 -18.18
N TRP A 15 -3.27 8.13 -16.98
CA TRP A 15 -2.04 8.53 -16.29
C TRP A 15 -1.15 7.31 -16.01
N ILE A 16 -1.71 6.22 -15.50
CA ILE A 16 -0.97 4.97 -15.25
C ILE A 16 -0.32 4.44 -16.53
N ALA A 17 -1.05 4.47 -17.65
CA ALA A 17 -0.54 4.01 -18.93
C ALA A 17 0.64 4.84 -19.47
N THR A 18 0.87 6.05 -18.96
CA THR A 18 2.02 6.91 -19.32
C THR A 18 3.22 6.75 -18.41
N CYS A 19 3.09 6.02 -17.28
CA CYS A 19 4.19 5.79 -16.37
C CYS A 19 5.19 4.77 -16.96
N ASP A 20 6.47 5.11 -16.94
CA ASP A 20 7.58 4.21 -17.31
C ASP A 20 8.10 3.39 -16.11
N PHE A 21 7.42 3.49 -14.97
CA PHE A 21 7.66 2.74 -13.74
C PHE A 21 6.39 1.99 -13.28
N PRO A 22 6.53 0.92 -12.50
CA PRO A 22 5.37 0.18 -12.02
C PRO A 22 4.53 0.97 -11.02
N VAL A 23 3.22 1.07 -11.29
CA VAL A 23 2.24 1.58 -10.33
C VAL A 23 1.56 0.39 -9.65
N LEU A 24 1.59 0.35 -8.33
CA LEU A 24 1.13 -0.79 -7.54
C LEU A 24 -0.16 -0.47 -6.79
N GLY A 25 -1.06 -1.47 -6.70
CA GLY A 25 -2.33 -1.30 -6.00
C GLY A 25 -3.04 -2.63 -5.75
N ALA A 26 -2.53 -3.42 -4.82
CA ALA A 26 -3.02 -4.79 -4.55
C ALA A 26 -4.47 -4.84 -4.07
N ASN A 27 -4.96 -3.79 -3.42
CA ASN A 27 -6.32 -3.67 -2.88
C ASN A 27 -7.26 -2.81 -3.75
N ILE A 28 -6.81 -2.36 -4.92
CA ILE A 28 -7.68 -1.71 -5.92
C ILE A 28 -8.21 -2.79 -6.85
N ILE A 29 -9.48 -3.13 -6.73
CA ILE A 29 -10.09 -4.25 -7.45
C ILE A 29 -10.98 -3.74 -8.58
N ASP A 30 -10.78 -4.25 -9.79
CA ASP A 30 -11.74 -4.05 -10.88
C ASP A 30 -12.97 -4.92 -10.62
N THR A 31 -14.14 -4.30 -10.48
CA THR A 31 -15.37 -4.99 -10.11
C THR A 31 -15.91 -5.90 -11.21
N SER A 32 -15.50 -5.69 -12.45
CA SER A 32 -15.93 -6.52 -13.58
C SER A 32 -15.20 -7.86 -13.64
N THR A 33 -13.95 -7.89 -13.18
CA THR A 33 -13.10 -9.09 -13.20
C THR A 33 -12.89 -9.73 -11.83
N GLY A 34 -13.12 -8.96 -10.76
CA GLY A 34 -12.79 -9.37 -9.39
C GLY A 34 -11.29 -9.47 -9.11
N LYS A 35 -10.44 -8.99 -10.01
CA LYS A 35 -8.97 -9.03 -9.91
C LYS A 35 -8.41 -7.64 -9.57
N PRO A 36 -7.19 -7.55 -9.03
CA PRO A 36 -6.51 -6.27 -8.88
C PRO A 36 -6.46 -5.51 -10.21
N HIS A 37 -6.82 -4.24 -10.15
CA HIS A 37 -6.82 -3.31 -11.29
C HIS A 37 -5.39 -2.94 -11.72
N LEU A 38 -4.48 -2.91 -10.75
CA LEU A 38 -3.06 -2.63 -10.94
C LEU A 38 -2.22 -3.85 -10.58
N ALA A 39 -0.92 -3.82 -10.90
CA ALA A 39 0.02 -4.79 -10.38
C ALA A 39 0.00 -4.74 -8.83
N SER A 40 -0.07 -5.92 -8.21
CA SER A 40 -0.16 -5.97 -6.75
C SER A 40 1.21 -5.77 -6.10
N TYR A 41 2.26 -6.34 -6.70
CA TYR A 41 3.62 -6.24 -6.22
C TYR A 41 4.63 -6.21 -7.37
N LYS A 42 5.85 -5.81 -7.07
CA LYS A 42 7.00 -5.84 -7.97
C LYS A 42 8.14 -6.61 -7.32
N VAL A 43 8.79 -7.47 -8.08
CA VAL A 43 10.05 -8.12 -7.70
C VAL A 43 11.20 -7.32 -8.27
N LEU A 44 12.20 -7.06 -7.44
CA LEU A 44 13.45 -6.41 -7.79
C LEU A 44 14.60 -7.31 -7.33
N GLU A 45 15.68 -7.33 -8.11
CA GLU A 45 16.94 -7.97 -7.71
C GLU A 45 18.03 -6.91 -7.69
N ARG A 46 18.77 -6.83 -6.60
CA ARG A 46 19.87 -5.90 -6.41
C ARG A 46 20.99 -6.61 -5.64
N ASP A 47 22.15 -6.71 -6.26
CA ASP A 47 23.35 -7.32 -5.66
C ASP A 47 23.11 -8.71 -5.06
N GLY A 48 22.28 -9.51 -5.73
CA GLY A 48 21.90 -10.86 -5.29
C GLY A 48 20.79 -10.91 -4.24
N VAL A 49 20.26 -9.77 -3.80
CA VAL A 49 19.12 -9.68 -2.87
C VAL A 49 17.82 -9.59 -3.65
N LYS A 50 16.88 -10.50 -3.38
CA LYS A 50 15.53 -10.48 -3.95
C LYS A 50 14.59 -9.67 -3.06
N ILE A 51 14.15 -8.54 -3.58
CA ILE A 51 13.26 -7.60 -2.89
C ILE A 51 11.87 -7.68 -3.50
N VAL A 52 10.84 -7.81 -2.69
CA VAL A 52 9.44 -7.66 -3.13
C VAL A 52 8.83 -6.42 -2.54
N VAL A 53 8.21 -5.60 -3.40
CA VAL A 53 7.46 -4.41 -3.00
C VAL A 53 5.98 -4.66 -3.21
N LEU A 54 5.18 -4.70 -2.14
CA LEU A 54 3.72 -4.80 -2.18
C LEU A 54 3.11 -3.41 -2.05
N GLY A 55 2.31 -2.98 -3.04
CA GLY A 55 1.68 -1.66 -3.03
C GLY A 55 0.21 -1.70 -2.62
N MET A 56 -0.20 -0.80 -1.74
CA MET A 56 -1.62 -0.64 -1.33
C MET A 56 -1.97 0.84 -1.10
N ILE A 57 -3.28 1.11 -1.14
CA ILE A 57 -3.85 2.44 -0.89
C ILE A 57 -4.90 2.36 0.21
N THR A 58 -5.17 3.48 0.88
CA THR A 58 -6.28 3.57 1.83
C THR A 58 -7.61 3.08 1.21
N PRO A 59 -8.38 2.26 1.91
CA PRO A 59 -9.67 1.80 1.42
C PRO A 59 -10.77 2.86 1.57
N ALA A 60 -10.49 4.01 2.17
CA ALA A 60 -11.50 5.01 2.53
C ALA A 60 -11.91 5.94 1.36
N ILE A 61 -11.38 5.77 0.17
CA ILE A 61 -11.72 6.56 -1.02
C ILE A 61 -13.23 6.73 -1.22
N PRO A 62 -14.08 5.69 -1.07
CA PRO A 62 -15.54 5.83 -1.22
C PRO A 62 -16.21 6.69 -0.14
N ALA A 63 -15.54 6.97 0.98
CA ALA A 63 -16.07 7.86 2.01
C ALA A 63 -15.93 9.36 1.64
N TRP A 64 -15.02 9.68 0.72
CA TRP A 64 -14.70 11.05 0.36
C TRP A 64 -15.12 11.44 -1.05
N LEU A 65 -15.05 10.48 -1.98
CA LEU A 65 -15.27 10.74 -3.39
C LEU A 65 -16.62 10.22 -3.86
N SER A 66 -17.25 10.98 -4.76
CA SER A 66 -18.46 10.55 -5.43
C SER A 66 -18.23 9.28 -6.25
N GLU A 67 -19.19 8.36 -6.26
CA GLU A 67 -19.09 7.04 -6.89
C GLU A 67 -18.68 7.11 -8.38
N ASN A 68 -19.13 8.13 -9.10
CA ASN A 68 -18.79 8.31 -10.51
C ASN A 68 -17.27 8.45 -10.78
N LEU A 69 -16.48 8.88 -9.78
CA LEU A 69 -15.01 9.04 -9.92
C LEU A 69 -14.28 7.70 -9.83
N TRP A 70 -14.82 6.75 -9.08
CA TRP A 70 -14.21 5.42 -8.90
C TRP A 70 -15.09 4.27 -9.41
N LYS A 71 -16.10 4.59 -10.22
CA LYS A 71 -17.03 3.58 -10.79
C LYS A 71 -16.27 2.42 -11.45
N GLY A 72 -16.65 1.20 -11.08
CA GLY A 72 -15.99 -0.02 -11.56
C GLY A 72 -14.73 -0.39 -10.79
N LEU A 73 -14.38 0.36 -9.73
CA LEU A 73 -13.33 -0.01 -8.78
C LEU A 73 -13.96 -0.33 -7.42
N ARG A 74 -13.26 -1.13 -6.63
CA ARG A 74 -13.52 -1.38 -5.22
C ARG A 74 -12.18 -1.32 -4.47
N PHE A 75 -12.21 -0.80 -3.27
CA PHE A 75 -11.03 -0.68 -2.41
C PHE A 75 -11.19 -1.65 -1.25
N ASP A 76 -10.44 -2.74 -1.29
CA ASP A 76 -10.53 -3.81 -0.29
C ASP A 76 -9.73 -3.43 0.96
N ASP A 77 -10.06 -4.06 2.09
CA ASP A 77 -9.34 -3.90 3.36
C ASP A 77 -7.85 -4.21 3.18
N MET A 78 -7.00 -3.37 3.77
CA MET A 78 -5.55 -3.49 3.61
C MET A 78 -4.98 -4.69 4.37
N GLU A 79 -5.48 -4.99 5.57
CA GLU A 79 -4.95 -6.09 6.38
C GLU A 79 -5.33 -7.44 5.75
N GLU A 80 -6.57 -7.62 5.32
CA GLU A 80 -7.01 -8.83 4.62
C GLU A 80 -6.27 -9.02 3.29
N THR A 81 -6.09 -7.93 2.54
CA THR A 81 -5.34 -7.93 1.28
C THR A 81 -3.87 -8.29 1.52
N ALA A 82 -3.24 -7.69 2.53
CA ALA A 82 -1.86 -7.99 2.88
C ALA A 82 -1.66 -9.45 3.27
N ARG A 83 -2.53 -10.02 4.11
CA ARG A 83 -2.47 -11.45 4.49
C ARG A 83 -2.52 -12.36 3.27
N LYS A 84 -3.43 -12.08 2.33
CA LYS A 84 -3.56 -12.84 1.09
C LYS A 84 -2.29 -12.77 0.25
N TRP A 85 -1.77 -11.55 0.01
CA TRP A 85 -0.61 -11.37 -0.85
C TRP A 85 0.69 -11.84 -0.21
N MET A 86 0.87 -11.67 1.10
CA MET A 86 2.04 -12.19 1.80
C MET A 86 2.18 -13.71 1.65
N LYS A 87 1.08 -14.46 1.74
CA LYS A 87 1.09 -15.90 1.46
C LYS A 87 1.58 -16.20 0.04
N ILE A 88 1.00 -15.51 -0.97
CA ILE A 88 1.38 -15.69 -2.38
C ILE A 88 2.85 -15.32 -2.61
N ILE A 89 3.30 -14.20 -2.07
CA ILE A 89 4.67 -13.70 -2.20
C ILE A 89 5.66 -14.70 -1.60
N ARG A 90 5.41 -15.20 -0.39
CA ARG A 90 6.28 -16.17 0.26
C ARG A 90 6.35 -17.49 -0.50
N GLU A 91 5.22 -17.99 -0.99
CA GLU A 91 5.15 -19.25 -1.74
C GLU A 91 5.80 -19.16 -3.14
N LYS A 92 5.63 -18.03 -3.85
CA LYS A 92 6.09 -17.92 -5.23
C LYS A 92 7.47 -17.32 -5.38
N GLU A 93 7.77 -16.28 -4.60
CA GLU A 93 8.95 -15.46 -4.80
C GLU A 93 10.07 -15.83 -3.82
N ASN A 94 9.74 -16.30 -2.62
CA ASN A 94 10.71 -16.55 -1.54
C ASN A 94 11.72 -15.39 -1.39
N PRO A 95 11.26 -14.15 -1.13
CA PRO A 95 12.10 -12.96 -1.09
C PRO A 95 13.01 -12.92 0.14
N ASP A 96 14.16 -12.24 -0.02
CA ASP A 96 15.06 -11.89 1.09
C ASP A 96 14.53 -10.70 1.88
N LEU A 97 13.86 -9.73 1.19
CA LEU A 97 13.31 -8.52 1.79
C LEU A 97 11.91 -8.23 1.24
N VAL A 98 10.97 -7.89 2.11
CA VAL A 98 9.62 -7.46 1.73
C VAL A 98 9.35 -6.04 2.21
N ILE A 99 9.00 -5.18 1.27
CA ILE A 99 8.66 -3.79 1.50
C ILE A 99 7.17 -3.57 1.26
N GLY A 100 6.45 -3.05 2.25
CA GLY A 100 5.13 -2.46 2.07
C GLY A 100 5.28 -1.02 1.57
N LEU A 101 4.66 -0.69 0.44
CA LEU A 101 4.58 0.67 -0.09
C LEU A 101 3.11 1.11 -0.03
N PHE A 102 2.74 1.82 1.04
CA PHE A 102 1.34 2.07 1.37
C PHE A 102 1.00 3.56 1.35
N HIS A 103 -0.05 3.92 0.65
CA HIS A 103 -0.65 5.25 0.78
C HIS A 103 -1.84 5.19 1.74
N ALA A 104 -1.55 5.04 3.01
CA ALA A 104 -2.45 5.08 4.16
C ALA A 104 -1.62 5.47 5.39
N GLY A 105 -2.22 6.21 6.32
CA GLY A 105 -1.52 6.70 7.51
C GLY A 105 -1.34 5.63 8.58
N GLN A 106 -0.82 6.06 9.73
CA GLN A 106 -0.49 5.18 10.85
C GLN A 106 -1.54 5.16 12.00
N GLU A 107 -2.44 6.12 12.06
CA GLU A 107 -3.37 6.25 13.17
C GLU A 107 -4.50 5.22 13.10
N ALA A 108 -4.37 4.14 13.87
CA ALA A 108 -5.16 2.92 13.80
C ALA A 108 -6.67 3.08 14.06
N PHE A 109 -7.15 4.24 14.46
CA PHE A 109 -8.55 4.47 14.85
C PHE A 109 -9.26 5.52 13.98
N LYS A 110 -8.63 5.98 12.92
CA LYS A 110 -9.27 6.94 12.03
C LYS A 110 -10.17 6.20 11.03
N MET A 111 -11.41 6.01 11.45
CA MET A 111 -12.43 5.45 10.57
C MET A 111 -13.07 6.54 9.73
N SER A 112 -13.12 6.34 8.42
CA SER A 112 -13.91 7.14 7.47
C SER A 112 -15.09 6.30 7.00
N GLY A 113 -16.25 6.54 7.59
CA GLY A 113 -17.40 5.65 7.42
C GLY A 113 -17.10 4.26 7.99
N LYS A 114 -17.23 3.23 7.15
CA LYS A 114 -16.91 1.83 7.50
C LYS A 114 -15.46 1.44 7.22
N TYR A 115 -14.66 2.35 6.67
CA TYR A 115 -13.31 2.06 6.21
C TYR A 115 -12.27 2.46 7.25
N ASN A 116 -11.26 1.60 7.46
CA ASN A 116 -10.06 1.98 8.20
C ASN A 116 -9.15 2.81 7.28
N GLU A 117 -9.16 4.12 7.46
CA GLU A 117 -8.43 5.08 6.63
C GLU A 117 -6.92 4.90 6.74
N ASN A 118 -6.43 4.68 7.96
CA ASN A 118 -5.00 4.71 8.30
C ASN A 118 -4.49 3.32 8.74
N ALA A 119 -4.57 2.33 7.84
CA ALA A 119 -4.32 0.93 8.17
C ALA A 119 -2.84 0.50 8.10
N SER A 120 -1.89 1.38 7.72
CA SER A 120 -0.49 0.96 7.49
C SER A 120 0.16 0.36 8.73
N LEU A 121 -0.02 0.99 9.89
CA LEU A 121 0.53 0.48 11.15
C LEU A 121 -0.14 -0.84 11.57
N ASN A 122 -1.45 -1.01 11.31
CA ASN A 122 -2.16 -2.24 11.59
C ASN A 122 -1.62 -3.40 10.74
N VAL A 123 -1.40 -3.16 9.45
CA VAL A 123 -0.79 -4.15 8.55
C VAL A 123 0.59 -4.54 9.06
N ALA A 124 1.46 -3.57 9.39
CA ALA A 124 2.80 -3.84 9.87
C ALA A 124 2.81 -4.67 11.16
N LYS A 125 1.87 -4.45 12.08
CA LYS A 125 1.77 -5.17 13.35
C LYS A 125 1.10 -6.54 13.22
N ASN A 126 0.05 -6.65 12.40
CA ASN A 126 -0.83 -7.80 12.40
C ASN A 126 -0.55 -8.80 11.27
N VAL A 127 0.24 -8.39 10.26
CA VAL A 127 0.59 -9.25 9.11
C VAL A 127 2.09 -9.50 9.09
N PRO A 128 2.56 -10.67 9.56
CA PRO A 128 3.97 -11.01 9.56
C PRO A 128 4.58 -11.06 8.16
N GLY A 129 5.87 -10.79 8.10
CA GLY A 129 6.68 -10.98 6.91
C GLY A 129 7.06 -9.69 6.17
N PHE A 130 6.62 -8.52 6.61
CA PHE A 130 7.19 -7.25 6.18
C PHE A 130 8.43 -6.92 6.99
N ASP A 131 9.48 -6.44 6.31
CA ASP A 131 10.70 -5.94 6.93
C ASP A 131 10.64 -4.41 7.07
N ILE A 132 10.08 -3.75 6.05
CA ILE A 132 9.94 -2.29 5.98
C ILE A 132 8.53 -1.94 5.52
N VAL A 133 7.93 -0.91 6.10
CA VAL A 133 6.71 -0.27 5.58
C VAL A 133 6.99 1.20 5.34
N LEU A 134 7.02 1.56 4.06
CA LEU A 134 7.04 2.95 3.60
C LEU A 134 5.59 3.40 3.45
N MET A 135 5.21 4.44 4.17
CA MET A 135 3.82 4.91 4.19
C MET A 135 3.72 6.43 4.01
N GLY A 136 2.52 6.94 3.92
CA GLY A 136 2.18 8.35 3.83
C GLY A 136 0.69 8.54 4.02
N HIS A 137 0.12 9.61 3.53
CA HIS A 137 -1.29 10.01 3.61
C HIS A 137 -1.65 10.93 4.79
N ASP A 138 -1.22 10.63 6.00
CA ASP A 138 -1.46 11.45 7.20
C ASP A 138 -0.46 12.62 7.37
N HIS A 139 0.48 12.75 6.42
CA HIS A 139 1.50 13.80 6.37
C HIS A 139 2.41 13.84 7.63
N ALA A 140 2.45 12.74 8.37
CA ALA A 140 3.32 12.61 9.54
C ALA A 140 4.79 12.46 9.14
N ARG A 141 5.69 12.80 10.03
CA ARG A 141 7.11 12.46 9.91
C ARG A 141 7.43 11.37 10.92
N GLU A 142 7.72 10.19 10.45
CA GLU A 142 7.93 9.05 11.32
C GLU A 142 9.09 8.17 10.83
N CYS A 143 9.89 7.70 11.78
CA CYS A 143 10.87 6.64 11.56
C CYS A 143 10.99 5.86 12.88
N LYS A 144 10.39 4.67 12.92
CA LYS A 144 10.38 3.83 14.12
C LYS A 144 10.34 2.36 13.78
N LYS A 145 10.71 1.52 14.73
CA LYS A 145 10.51 0.07 14.67
C LYS A 145 9.28 -0.32 15.49
N VAL A 146 8.50 -1.25 14.97
CA VAL A 146 7.38 -1.87 15.68
C VAL A 146 7.54 -3.37 15.65
N MET A 147 7.05 -4.04 16.70
CA MET A 147 6.99 -5.50 16.73
C MET A 147 5.69 -5.98 16.08
N ASN A 148 5.76 -6.98 15.23
CA ASN A 148 4.59 -7.65 14.69
C ASN A 148 4.12 -8.79 15.62
N VAL A 149 2.99 -9.40 15.30
CA VAL A 149 2.41 -10.52 16.07
C VAL A 149 3.26 -11.79 16.07
N ALA A 150 4.25 -11.92 15.20
CA ALA A 150 5.20 -13.02 15.17
C ALA A 150 6.47 -12.74 15.99
N GLY A 151 6.63 -11.51 16.52
CA GLY A 151 7.80 -11.08 17.26
C GLY A 151 8.92 -10.50 16.38
N ASP A 152 8.68 -10.28 15.09
CA ASP A 152 9.66 -9.67 14.20
C ASP A 152 9.58 -8.14 14.26
N SER A 153 10.72 -7.49 14.06
CA SER A 153 10.82 -6.02 14.01
C SER A 153 10.57 -5.50 12.60
N VAL A 154 9.58 -4.63 12.44
CA VAL A 154 9.24 -3.95 11.17
C VAL A 154 9.64 -2.49 11.25
N LEU A 155 10.42 -2.00 10.27
CA LEU A 155 10.79 -0.59 10.16
C LEU A 155 9.65 0.20 9.49
N ILE A 156 9.14 1.23 10.17
CA ILE A 156 8.10 2.13 9.66
C ILE A 156 8.73 3.46 9.30
N ILE A 157 8.44 3.93 8.08
CA ILE A 157 8.92 5.23 7.59
C ILE A 157 7.78 6.00 6.93
N ASP A 158 7.58 7.23 7.39
CA ASP A 158 6.72 8.23 6.76
C ASP A 158 7.54 9.51 6.53
N PRO A 159 7.76 9.94 5.28
CA PRO A 159 8.58 11.10 4.96
C PRO A 159 7.82 12.44 5.04
N ALA A 160 6.65 12.47 5.65
CA ALA A 160 5.74 13.61 5.67
C ALA A 160 5.17 13.93 4.26
N SER A 161 4.97 15.20 3.95
CA SER A 161 4.36 15.67 2.71
C SER A 161 5.28 16.64 1.96
N ASN A 162 4.90 16.96 0.71
CA ASN A 162 5.55 17.99 -0.13
C ASN A 162 7.04 17.76 -0.43
N GLY A 163 7.56 16.56 -0.23
CA GLY A 163 8.97 16.24 -0.52
C GLY A 163 9.97 16.97 0.39
N ILE A 164 9.54 17.41 1.58
CA ILE A 164 10.41 18.13 2.54
C ILE A 164 11.40 17.22 3.26
N VAL A 165 11.17 15.91 3.23
CA VAL A 165 12.04 14.89 3.83
C VAL A 165 12.38 13.84 2.78
N LEU A 166 13.66 13.49 2.70
CA LEU A 166 14.16 12.30 2.02
C LEU A 166 14.55 11.28 3.09
N SER A 167 13.99 10.07 2.98
CA SER A 167 14.36 8.96 3.85
C SER A 167 15.41 8.10 3.16
N ASN A 168 16.51 7.83 3.84
CA ASN A 168 17.51 6.84 3.44
C ASN A 168 17.46 5.65 4.38
N VAL A 169 17.55 4.44 3.84
CA VAL A 169 17.55 3.18 4.59
C VAL A 169 18.80 2.42 4.22
N ASP A 170 19.71 2.27 5.19
CA ASP A 170 20.96 1.53 5.06
C ASP A 170 20.88 0.17 5.73
#